data_c2e5cdf5f01f5e3ad453a7d9edb0859d
#
_entry.id   c2e5cdf5f01f5e3ad453a7d9edb0859d
#
_cell.length_a   1.000
_cell.length_b   1.000
_cell.length_c   1.000
_cell.angle_alpha   90.00
_cell.angle_beta   90.00
_cell.angle_gamma   90.00
#
_symmetry.space_group_name_H-M   'P 1'
#
loop_
_entity.id
_entity.type
_entity.pdbx_description
1 polymer ?
#
loop_
_entity_poly.entity_id
_entity_poly.type
_entity_poly.pdbx_seq_one_letter_code
_entity_poly.pdbx_strand_id
1 'polypeptide(L)'
;MPKIVIIDDDPDILDASSLVLSSKGFEVFTALNPEDGYKAVIEKSPDLIILDVMMNEPDDGFFLAQKFRKEKIQTPILMYTSISKAIGMDFGIGEMVPVDEFVEKPISPDELISKVEKLLHIHIER
;
A
#
# COMPACT_ATOMS: atom_id res chain seq x y z
N MET A 1 -7.47 6.10 15.93
CA MET A 1 -6.41 6.45 15.00
C MET A 1 -6.13 5.28 14.06
N PRO A 2 -6.48 5.39 12.78
CA PRO A 2 -6.24 4.27 11.87
C PRO A 2 -4.76 3.95 11.72
N LYS A 3 -4.46 2.68 11.57
CA LYS A 3 -3.09 2.20 11.37
C LYS A 3 -2.88 1.87 9.91
N ILE A 4 -1.75 2.30 9.37
CA ILE A 4 -1.39 2.06 7.97
C ILE A 4 -0.02 1.42 7.93
N VAL A 5 0.10 0.32 7.19
CA VAL A 5 1.40 -0.30 6.91
C VAL A 5 1.75 0.03 5.46
N ILE A 6 2.95 0.58 5.25
CA ILE A 6 3.46 0.90 3.91
C ILE A 6 4.64 -0.03 3.64
N ILE A 7 4.56 -0.76 2.53
CA ILE A 7 5.59 -1.74 2.14
C ILE A 7 6.14 -1.31 0.78
N ASP A 8 7.40 -0.89 0.77
CA ASP A 8 8.06 -0.39 -0.44
C ASP A 8 9.57 -0.50 -0.22
N ASP A 9 10.31 -0.91 -1.23
CA ASP A 9 11.76 -1.06 -1.09
C ASP A 9 12.53 0.26 -1.25
N ASP A 10 11.84 1.35 -1.53
CA ASP A 10 12.44 2.67 -1.66
C ASP A 10 12.27 3.45 -0.35
N PRO A 11 13.35 3.64 0.43
CA PRO A 11 13.22 4.33 1.72
C PRO A 11 12.77 5.78 1.59
N ASP A 12 13.07 6.44 0.48
CA ASP A 12 12.63 7.82 0.28
C ASP A 12 11.12 7.90 0.12
N ILE A 13 10.53 6.93 -0.56
CA ILE A 13 9.08 6.87 -0.70
C ILE A 13 8.44 6.56 0.64
N LEU A 14 9.01 5.63 1.41
CA LEU A 14 8.50 5.33 2.75
C LEU A 14 8.51 6.57 3.62
N ASP A 15 9.63 7.31 3.62
CA ASP A 15 9.75 8.51 4.44
C ASP A 15 8.74 9.59 4.04
N ALA A 16 8.62 9.84 2.75
CA ALA A 16 7.72 10.87 2.25
C ALA A 16 6.26 10.52 2.54
N SER A 17 5.86 9.29 2.24
CA SER A 17 4.49 8.85 2.46
C SER A 17 4.14 8.81 3.95
N SER A 18 5.08 8.34 4.75
CA SER A 18 4.91 8.28 6.20
C SER A 18 4.71 9.68 6.78
N LEU A 19 5.51 10.65 6.33
CA LEU A 19 5.39 12.01 6.81
C LEU A 19 4.01 12.61 6.47
N VAL A 20 3.58 12.42 5.23
CA VAL A 20 2.29 12.93 4.79
C VAL A 20 1.15 12.34 5.62
N LEU A 21 1.14 11.03 5.78
CA LEU A 21 0.04 10.36 6.47
C LEU A 21 0.08 10.61 7.98
N SER A 22 1.27 10.60 8.57
CA SER A 22 1.40 10.90 9.99
C SER A 22 0.92 12.30 10.32
N SER A 23 1.15 13.26 9.42
CA SER A 23 0.70 14.64 9.64
C SER A 23 -0.83 14.75 9.68
N LYS A 24 -1.53 13.75 9.17
CA LYS A 24 -3.00 13.72 9.18
C LYS A 24 -3.55 12.86 10.32
N GLY A 25 -2.70 12.42 11.23
CA GLY A 25 -3.15 11.69 12.41
C GLY A 25 -3.16 10.17 12.26
N PHE A 26 -2.68 9.64 11.14
CA PHE A 26 -2.59 8.19 10.99
C PHE A 26 -1.36 7.65 11.70
N GLU A 27 -1.48 6.46 12.24
CA GLU A 27 -0.34 5.74 12.80
C GLU A 27 0.28 4.91 11.68
N VAL A 28 1.53 5.21 11.32
CA VAL A 28 2.15 4.62 10.12
C VAL A 28 3.32 3.72 10.51
N PHE A 29 3.34 2.52 9.93
CA PHE A 29 4.43 1.58 10.06
C PHE A 29 4.97 1.29 8.67
N THR A 30 6.28 1.12 8.55
CA THR A 30 6.91 0.93 7.23
C THR A 30 7.72 -0.36 7.20
N ALA A 31 7.86 -0.93 6.00
CA ALA A 31 8.70 -2.09 5.77
C ALA A 31 9.36 -1.98 4.40
N LEU A 32 10.59 -2.44 4.31
CA LEU A 32 11.41 -2.32 3.10
C LEU A 32 11.38 -3.56 2.22
N ASN A 33 10.71 -4.61 2.65
CA ASN A 33 10.68 -5.86 1.88
C ASN A 33 9.41 -6.64 2.23
N PRO A 34 9.05 -7.66 1.43
CA PRO A 34 7.83 -8.41 1.66
C PRO A 34 7.77 -9.13 3.00
N GLU A 35 8.88 -9.67 3.47
CA GLU A 35 8.90 -10.43 4.72
C GLU A 35 8.61 -9.54 5.91
N ASP A 36 9.29 -8.39 5.98
CA ASP A 36 9.05 -7.42 7.06
C ASP A 36 7.65 -6.82 6.94
N GLY A 37 7.18 -6.63 5.70
CA GLY A 37 5.82 -6.16 5.47
C GLY A 37 4.78 -7.12 5.98
N TYR A 38 4.97 -8.40 5.69
CA TYR A 38 4.07 -9.43 6.18
C TYR A 38 4.02 -9.44 7.71
N LYS A 39 5.19 -9.41 8.35
CA LYS A 39 5.27 -9.38 9.81
C LYS A 39 4.56 -8.15 10.38
N ALA A 40 4.76 -7.00 9.77
CA ALA A 40 4.13 -5.78 10.25
C ALA A 40 2.60 -5.86 10.18
N VAL A 41 2.08 -6.41 9.09
CA VAL A 41 0.63 -6.58 8.95
C VAL A 41 0.08 -7.53 10.02
N ILE A 42 0.77 -8.63 10.26
CA ILE A 42 0.32 -9.60 11.27
C ILE A 42 0.39 -8.98 12.68
N GLU A 43 1.47 -8.29 13.00
CA GLU A 43 1.67 -7.73 14.34
C GLU A 43 0.79 -6.52 14.62
N LYS A 44 0.59 -5.66 13.63
CA LYS A 44 -0.09 -4.38 13.86
C LYS A 44 -1.57 -4.39 13.53
N SER A 45 -2.02 -5.37 12.77
CA SER A 45 -3.42 -5.45 12.32
C SER A 45 -3.88 -4.10 11.76
N PRO A 46 -3.26 -3.62 10.70
CA PRO A 46 -3.56 -2.28 10.20
C PRO A 46 -4.95 -2.18 9.59
N ASP A 47 -5.40 -0.94 9.43
CA ASP A 47 -6.66 -0.65 8.78
C ASP A 47 -6.49 -0.48 7.27
N LEU A 48 -5.27 -0.28 6.81
CA LEU A 48 -4.95 -0.14 5.39
C LEU A 48 -3.51 -0.59 5.14
N ILE A 49 -3.31 -1.23 3.99
CA ILE A 49 -1.98 -1.62 3.52
C ILE A 49 -1.69 -0.85 2.23
N ILE A 50 -0.56 -0.15 2.19
CA ILE A 50 -0.07 0.47 0.95
C ILE A 50 1.13 -0.36 0.51
N LEU A 51 1.07 -0.89 -0.71
CA LEU A 51 1.96 -1.95 -1.14
C LEU A 51 2.53 -1.65 -2.52
N ASP A 52 3.86 -1.59 -2.62
CA ASP A 52 4.54 -1.47 -3.92
C ASP A 52 4.45 -2.80 -4.65
N VAL A 53 4.28 -2.73 -5.96
CA VAL A 53 4.19 -3.93 -6.80
C VAL A 53 5.54 -4.60 -6.94
N MET A 54 6.56 -3.81 -7.28
CA MET A 54 7.89 -4.33 -7.57
C MET A 54 8.84 -3.97 -6.44
N MET A 55 9.34 -4.98 -5.77
CA MET A 55 10.34 -4.81 -4.73
C MET A 55 11.61 -5.54 -5.14
N ASN A 56 11.98 -6.61 -4.46
CA ASN A 56 13.17 -7.38 -4.84
C ASN A 56 12.94 -8.11 -6.16
N GLU A 57 11.75 -8.64 -6.36
CA GLU A 57 11.32 -9.27 -7.58
C GLU A 57 10.18 -8.50 -8.22
N PRO A 58 9.97 -8.62 -9.55
CA PRO A 58 8.97 -7.79 -10.25
C PRO A 58 7.54 -7.91 -9.73
N ASP A 59 7.16 -9.03 -9.17
CA ASP A 59 5.78 -9.27 -8.74
C ASP A 59 5.64 -9.56 -7.24
N ASP A 60 6.63 -9.17 -6.46
CA ASP A 60 6.60 -9.37 -5.01
C ASP A 60 5.32 -8.82 -4.36
N GLY A 61 4.90 -7.62 -4.79
CA GLY A 61 3.70 -7.03 -4.24
C GLY A 61 2.45 -7.84 -4.54
N PHE A 62 2.36 -8.37 -5.76
CA PHE A 62 1.21 -9.21 -6.12
C PHE A 62 1.16 -10.48 -5.29
N PHE A 63 2.30 -11.14 -5.13
CA PHE A 63 2.36 -12.37 -4.33
C PHE A 63 2.01 -12.09 -2.88
N LEU A 64 2.48 -10.98 -2.34
CA LEU A 64 2.18 -10.63 -0.96
C LEU A 64 0.69 -10.34 -0.78
N ALA A 65 0.08 -9.62 -1.73
CA ALA A 65 -1.36 -9.37 -1.68
C ALA A 65 -2.16 -10.67 -1.71
N GLN A 66 -1.76 -11.59 -2.59
CA GLN A 66 -2.41 -12.90 -2.67
C GLN A 66 -2.27 -13.68 -1.37
N LYS A 67 -1.08 -13.61 -0.76
CA LYS A 67 -0.84 -14.28 0.51
C LYS A 67 -1.75 -13.75 1.61
N PHE A 68 -1.91 -12.42 1.68
CA PHE A 68 -2.81 -11.83 2.66
C PHE A 68 -4.24 -12.36 2.47
N ARG A 69 -4.72 -12.38 1.23
CA ARG A 69 -6.09 -12.85 0.97
C ARG A 69 -6.25 -14.34 1.23
N LYS A 70 -5.22 -15.11 0.91
CA LYS A 70 -5.24 -16.54 1.18
C LYS A 70 -5.33 -16.83 2.67
N GLU A 71 -4.73 -15.97 3.49
CA GLU A 71 -4.78 -16.08 4.94
C GLU A 71 -5.98 -15.35 5.53
N LYS A 72 -6.91 -14.95 4.68
CA LYS A 72 -8.19 -14.32 5.08
C LYS A 72 -8.01 -12.96 5.74
N ILE A 73 -6.92 -12.29 5.44
CA ILE A 73 -6.71 -10.89 5.84
C ILE A 73 -7.45 -10.03 4.83
N GLN A 74 -8.47 -9.32 5.28
CA GLN A 74 -9.35 -8.55 4.39
C GLN A 74 -9.08 -7.06 4.44
N THR A 75 -7.99 -6.65 5.07
CA THR A 75 -7.59 -5.25 5.12
C THR A 75 -7.49 -4.67 3.71
N PRO A 76 -8.03 -3.47 3.45
CA PRO A 76 -7.91 -2.84 2.14
C PRO A 76 -6.46 -2.68 1.72
N ILE A 77 -6.18 -2.93 0.46
CA ILE A 77 -4.83 -2.82 -0.10
C ILE A 77 -4.83 -1.80 -1.21
N LEU A 78 -3.96 -0.79 -1.08
CA LEU A 78 -3.68 0.21 -2.10
C LEU A 78 -2.35 -0.16 -2.76
N MET A 79 -2.41 -0.57 -4.03
CA MET A 79 -1.20 -0.84 -4.79
C MET A 79 -0.63 0.46 -5.31
N TYR A 80 0.67 0.64 -5.12
CA TYR A 80 1.36 1.90 -5.39
C TYR A 80 2.58 1.58 -6.24
N THR A 81 2.53 1.89 -7.54
CA THR A 81 3.60 1.49 -8.45
C THR A 81 3.87 2.55 -9.51
N SER A 82 5.07 2.54 -10.09
CA SER A 82 5.37 3.45 -11.20
C SER A 82 4.76 2.92 -12.50
N ILE A 83 4.36 3.86 -13.36
CA ILE A 83 3.70 3.50 -14.60
C ILE A 83 4.61 2.67 -15.50
N SER A 84 5.91 2.98 -15.50
CA SER A 84 6.85 2.24 -16.33
C SER A 84 6.95 0.77 -15.92
N LYS A 85 6.71 0.48 -14.66
CA LYS A 85 6.70 -0.89 -14.17
C LYS A 85 5.36 -1.56 -14.45
N ALA A 86 4.30 -0.78 -14.50
CA ALA A 86 2.95 -1.31 -14.66
C ALA A 86 2.62 -1.67 -16.11
N ILE A 87 3.34 -1.12 -17.07
CA ILE A 87 3.05 -1.33 -18.48
C ILE A 87 2.98 -2.80 -18.88
N GLY A 88 3.84 -3.61 -18.31
CA GLY A 88 3.86 -5.04 -18.60
C GLY A 88 2.81 -5.84 -17.86
N MET A 89 2.01 -5.21 -17.01
CA MET A 89 1.11 -5.91 -16.13
C MET A 89 -0.29 -5.32 -16.16
N ASP A 90 -0.65 -4.79 -17.28
CA ASP A 90 -1.74 -3.87 -17.30
C ASP A 90 -3.09 -4.46 -17.10
N PHE A 91 -3.29 -5.67 -17.37
CA PHE A 91 -4.48 -5.93 -17.74
C PHE A 91 -5.07 -7.03 -17.06
N GLY A 92 -6.14 -7.02 -16.57
CA GLY A 92 -6.73 -8.01 -15.74
C GLY A 92 -6.09 -8.06 -14.35
N ILE A 93 -5.24 -7.11 -14.03
CA ILE A 93 -4.62 -7.06 -12.72
C ILE A 93 -5.68 -6.97 -11.63
N GLY A 94 -6.70 -6.15 -11.84
CA GLY A 94 -7.78 -6.02 -10.87
C GLY A 94 -8.55 -7.30 -10.65
N GLU A 95 -8.49 -8.22 -11.62
CA GLU A 95 -9.14 -9.52 -11.51
C GLU A 95 -8.22 -10.55 -10.89
N MET A 96 -6.92 -10.46 -11.18
CA MET A 96 -5.94 -11.45 -10.76
C MET A 96 -5.36 -11.16 -9.40
N VAL A 97 -5.26 -9.89 -9.02
CA VAL A 97 -4.68 -9.48 -7.76
C VAL A 97 -5.78 -8.87 -6.89
N PRO A 98 -6.02 -9.42 -5.73
CA PRO A 98 -7.12 -8.98 -4.88
C PRO A 98 -6.78 -7.72 -4.09
N VAL A 99 -6.65 -6.62 -4.81
CA VAL A 99 -6.40 -5.32 -4.21
C VAL A 99 -7.59 -4.40 -4.44
N ASP A 100 -7.68 -3.36 -3.63
CA ASP A 100 -8.85 -2.48 -3.65
C ASP A 100 -8.67 -1.27 -4.54
N GLU A 101 -7.43 -0.87 -4.77
CA GLU A 101 -7.14 0.32 -5.58
C GLU A 101 -5.72 0.25 -6.11
N PHE A 102 -5.50 0.88 -7.26
CA PHE A 102 -4.16 1.08 -7.82
C PHE A 102 -3.90 2.56 -7.96
N VAL A 103 -2.67 3.01 -7.65
CA VAL A 103 -2.23 4.36 -7.98
C VAL A 103 -0.85 4.31 -8.58
N GLU A 104 -0.56 5.27 -9.45
CA GLU A 104 0.72 5.39 -10.12
C GLU A 104 1.64 6.35 -9.38
N LYS A 105 2.91 6.00 -9.28
CA LYS A 105 3.94 6.91 -8.80
C LYS A 105 4.35 7.87 -9.92
N PRO A 106 4.70 9.11 -9.62
CA PRO A 106 4.60 9.75 -8.31
C PRO A 106 3.17 10.19 -8.02
N ILE A 107 2.79 10.16 -6.76
CA ILE A 107 1.47 10.59 -6.34
C ILE A 107 1.64 11.83 -5.47
N SER A 108 0.76 12.81 -5.65
CA SER A 108 0.80 14.01 -4.83
C SER A 108 0.31 13.69 -3.42
N PRO A 109 0.72 14.49 -2.41
CA PRO A 109 0.21 14.28 -1.06
C PRO A 109 -1.32 14.33 -0.98
N ASP A 110 -1.95 15.25 -1.68
CA ASP A 110 -3.41 15.37 -1.67
C ASP A 110 -4.07 14.14 -2.27
N GLU A 111 -3.51 13.62 -3.34
CA GLU A 111 -4.05 12.43 -3.98
C GLU A 111 -3.90 11.20 -3.08
N LEU A 112 -2.75 11.06 -2.42
CA LEU A 112 -2.53 9.97 -1.49
C LEU A 112 -3.53 10.02 -0.36
N ILE A 113 -3.72 11.18 0.25
CA ILE A 113 -4.68 11.35 1.33
C ILE A 113 -6.09 11.00 0.86
N SER A 114 -6.46 11.47 -0.33
CA SER A 114 -7.77 11.22 -0.90
C SER A 114 -8.05 9.72 -1.08
N LYS A 115 -7.06 8.99 -1.59
CA LYS A 115 -7.21 7.54 -1.78
C LYS A 115 -7.30 6.81 -0.44
N VAL A 116 -6.52 7.23 0.54
CA VAL A 116 -6.55 6.64 1.87
C VAL A 116 -7.93 6.87 2.51
N GLU A 117 -8.44 8.09 2.44
CA GLU A 117 -9.78 8.39 2.96
C GLU A 117 -10.84 7.50 2.33
N LYS A 118 -10.76 7.36 1.01
CA LYS A 118 -11.71 6.54 0.27
C LYS A 118 -11.70 5.09 0.76
N LEU A 119 -10.52 4.53 0.91
CA LEU A 119 -10.38 3.11 1.29
C LEU A 119 -10.73 2.87 2.75
N LEU A 120 -10.51 3.86 3.60
CA LEU A 120 -10.87 3.75 5.01
C LEU A 120 -12.32 4.17 5.28
N HIS A 121 -13.02 4.67 4.26
CA HIS A 121 -14.39 5.18 4.39
C HIS A 121 -14.51 6.29 5.43
N ILE A 122 -13.53 7.18 5.45
CA ILE A 122 -13.50 8.30 6.38
C ILE A 122 -13.27 9.60 5.61
N HIS A 123 -13.47 10.70 6.29
CA HIS A 123 -13.18 12.02 5.75
C HIS A 123 -12.27 12.77 6.71
N ILE A 124 -11.19 13.33 6.19
CA ILE A 124 -10.22 14.07 6.98
C ILE A 124 -10.33 15.54 6.62
N GLU A 125 -10.50 16.38 7.61
CA GLU A 125 -10.48 17.82 7.37
C GLU A 125 -9.07 18.27 7.07
N ARG A 126 -8.95 19.11 6.06
CA ARG A 126 -7.66 19.59 5.58
C ARG A 126 -7.47 21.07 5.88
#